data_c2b00bac719151a868fb29924c8d3532
#
_entry.id   c2b00bac719151a868fb29924c8d3532
#
_cell.length_a   1.000
_cell.length_b   1.000
_cell.length_c   1.000
_cell.angle_alpha   90.00
_cell.angle_beta   90.00
_cell.angle_gamma   90.00
#
_symmetry.space_group_name_H-M   'P 1'
#
loop_
_entity.id
_entity.type
_entity.pdbx_description
1 polymer ?
#
loop_
_entity_poly.entity_id
_entity_poly.type
_entity_poly.pdbx_seq_one_letter_code
_entity_poly.pdbx_strand_id
1 'polypeptide(L)'
;MTINNALASVAGKDIQAAKQWYAKVIGRPADAIPLPELAEWKFPSGGWLQVYALAERAGSCSCTLAVSSIDAEAARLEKLGVSTGDQMGAQVKVFMVKDPDGNSIAFAQSPDHTATHDSIAIARAAYDAYVSKDRAAIEALTADNFHFSSPLDNRINRTTYFDRCWPNSKTTEGFEFIYLVRDGERVFVTYEARGAGGHRFRNTEIVTVRGSQIVEVEVYFGWDLPHKAAVDGFVANTN
;
A
#
# COMPACT_ATOMS: atom_id res chain seq x y z
N MET A 1 7.41 -28.40 0.17
CA MET A 1 7.66 -27.36 -0.88
C MET A 1 6.62 -26.28 -0.72
N THR A 2 7.02 -25.02 -0.58
CA THR A 2 6.08 -23.91 -0.40
C THR A 2 6.09 -23.07 -1.68
N ILE A 3 4.92 -22.92 -2.35
CA ILE A 3 4.76 -21.99 -3.46
C ILE A 3 4.66 -20.60 -2.86
N ASN A 4 5.55 -19.68 -3.24
CA ASN A 4 5.65 -18.35 -2.64
C ASN A 4 5.04 -17.26 -3.52
N ASN A 5 4.87 -17.50 -4.81
CA ASN A 5 4.30 -16.51 -5.74
C ASN A 5 3.80 -17.18 -7.02
N ALA A 6 2.99 -16.44 -7.78
CA ALA A 6 2.59 -16.78 -9.14
C ALA A 6 2.93 -15.60 -10.06
N LEU A 7 3.48 -15.89 -11.24
CA LEU A 7 3.87 -14.90 -12.22
C LEU A 7 3.02 -15.07 -13.48
N ALA A 8 2.48 -13.96 -14.00
CA ALA A 8 1.91 -13.93 -15.34
C ALA A 8 3.04 -13.85 -16.38
N SER A 9 2.94 -14.62 -17.46
CA SER A 9 3.98 -14.65 -18.49
C SER A 9 3.38 -14.42 -19.88
N VAL A 10 3.99 -13.51 -20.64
CA VAL A 10 3.54 -13.13 -21.98
C VAL A 10 4.72 -13.24 -22.96
N ALA A 11 4.49 -13.93 -24.07
CA ALA A 11 5.48 -14.11 -25.13
C ALA A 11 5.39 -13.00 -26.18
N GLY A 12 6.52 -12.48 -26.62
CA GLY A 12 6.65 -11.55 -27.73
C GLY A 12 7.60 -12.08 -28.81
N LYS A 13 7.48 -11.55 -30.01
CA LYS A 13 8.40 -11.86 -31.12
C LYS A 13 9.72 -11.11 -30.98
N ASP A 14 9.64 -9.85 -30.60
CA ASP A 14 10.78 -8.96 -30.36
C ASP A 14 10.75 -8.44 -28.93
N ILE A 15 11.72 -8.88 -28.12
CA ILE A 15 11.81 -8.49 -26.71
C ILE A 15 12.04 -6.98 -26.55
N GLN A 16 12.73 -6.30 -27.45
CA GLN A 16 12.99 -4.88 -27.32
C GLN A 16 11.71 -4.07 -27.60
N ALA A 17 10.98 -4.42 -28.64
CA ALA A 17 9.67 -3.81 -28.94
C ALA A 17 8.66 -4.09 -27.81
N ALA A 18 8.61 -5.33 -27.32
CA ALA A 18 7.76 -5.71 -26.19
C ALA A 18 8.10 -4.90 -24.92
N LYS A 19 9.37 -4.82 -24.53
CA LYS A 19 9.82 -4.03 -23.36
C LYS A 19 9.40 -2.57 -23.46
N GLN A 20 9.53 -1.95 -24.63
CA GLN A 20 9.12 -0.56 -24.83
C GLN A 20 7.62 -0.38 -24.66
N TRP A 21 6.83 -1.28 -25.25
CA TRP A 21 5.38 -1.23 -25.16
C TRP A 21 4.88 -1.46 -23.74
N TYR A 22 5.38 -2.51 -23.05
CA TYR A 22 4.99 -2.81 -21.66
C TYR A 22 5.44 -1.71 -20.69
N ALA A 23 6.63 -1.13 -20.89
CA ALA A 23 7.07 0.02 -20.09
C ALA A 23 6.14 1.23 -20.26
N LYS A 24 5.68 1.49 -21.48
CA LYS A 24 4.70 2.55 -21.78
C LYS A 24 3.35 2.28 -21.11
N VAL A 25 2.84 1.04 -21.23
CA VAL A 25 1.54 0.63 -20.70
C VAL A 25 1.55 0.56 -19.15
N ILE A 26 2.60 0.02 -18.55
CA ILE A 26 2.75 -0.07 -17.08
C ILE A 26 3.15 1.29 -16.47
N GLY A 27 3.68 2.20 -17.30
CA GLY A 27 4.09 3.55 -16.87
C GLY A 27 5.50 3.63 -16.25
N ARG A 28 6.30 2.55 -16.34
CA ARG A 28 7.67 2.48 -15.84
C ARG A 28 8.47 1.38 -16.55
N PRO A 29 9.82 1.47 -16.58
CA PRO A 29 10.65 0.41 -17.14
C PRO A 29 10.53 -0.89 -16.32
N ALA A 30 11.02 -2.00 -16.89
CA ALA A 30 11.12 -3.27 -16.18
C ALA A 30 12.01 -3.14 -14.94
N ASP A 31 11.62 -3.82 -13.86
CA ASP A 31 12.38 -3.84 -12.60
C ASP A 31 13.62 -4.73 -12.68
N ALA A 32 13.57 -5.77 -13.52
CA ALA A 32 14.67 -6.69 -13.72
C ALA A 32 14.71 -7.22 -15.16
N ILE A 33 15.91 -7.54 -15.62
CA ILE A 33 16.20 -8.22 -16.88
C ILE A 33 17.09 -9.41 -16.56
N PRO A 34 16.49 -10.51 -16.05
CA PRO A 34 17.27 -11.68 -15.58
C PRO A 34 18.03 -12.37 -16.73
N LEU A 35 17.48 -12.30 -17.94
CA LEU A 35 18.06 -12.82 -19.18
C LEU A 35 17.89 -11.79 -20.31
N PRO A 36 18.73 -11.79 -21.35
CA PRO A 36 18.59 -10.87 -22.48
C PRO A 36 17.20 -10.89 -23.13
N GLU A 37 16.56 -12.07 -23.16
CA GLU A 37 15.24 -12.31 -23.75
C GLU A 37 14.09 -12.25 -22.73
N LEU A 38 14.31 -11.77 -21.48
CA LEU A 38 13.31 -11.75 -20.42
C LEU A 38 13.32 -10.42 -19.67
N ALA A 39 12.16 -9.80 -19.53
CA ALA A 39 11.95 -8.61 -18.72
C ALA A 39 10.85 -8.86 -17.68
N GLU A 40 11.00 -8.30 -16.47
CA GLU A 40 10.10 -8.51 -15.36
C GLU A 40 9.66 -7.19 -14.72
N TRP A 41 8.35 -7.10 -14.43
CA TRP A 41 7.74 -6.04 -13.63
C TRP A 41 7.17 -6.63 -12.35
N LYS A 42 7.56 -6.08 -11.21
CA LYS A 42 7.08 -6.47 -9.88
C LYS A 42 6.03 -5.49 -9.40
N PHE A 43 4.89 -5.97 -8.97
CA PHE A 43 3.81 -5.12 -8.48
C PHE A 43 3.78 -5.08 -6.93
N PRO A 44 3.34 -3.96 -6.33
CA PRO A 44 3.36 -3.80 -4.86
C PRO A 44 2.62 -4.88 -4.09
N SER A 45 1.57 -5.47 -4.68
CA SER A 45 0.80 -6.56 -4.07
C SER A 45 1.42 -7.95 -4.26
N GLY A 46 2.67 -8.05 -4.77
CA GLY A 46 3.42 -9.29 -4.90
C GLY A 46 3.25 -10.02 -6.23
N GLY A 47 2.35 -9.60 -7.11
CA GLY A 47 2.25 -10.14 -8.48
C GLY A 47 3.43 -9.71 -9.35
N TRP A 48 3.80 -10.54 -10.32
CA TRP A 48 4.84 -10.22 -11.30
C TRP A 48 4.33 -10.46 -12.71
N LEU A 49 4.76 -9.63 -13.65
CA LEU A 49 4.61 -9.85 -15.08
C LEU A 49 5.99 -10.13 -15.68
N GLN A 50 6.09 -11.26 -16.37
CA GLN A 50 7.23 -11.61 -17.21
C GLN A 50 6.88 -11.41 -18.67
N VAL A 51 7.75 -10.75 -19.42
CA VAL A 51 7.66 -10.64 -20.89
C VAL A 51 8.93 -11.25 -21.46
N TYR A 52 8.79 -12.24 -22.33
CA TYR A 52 9.91 -13.01 -22.85
C TYR A 52 9.82 -13.23 -24.36
N ALA A 53 10.97 -13.47 -25.00
CA ALA A 53 11.01 -13.74 -26.43
C ALA A 53 10.67 -15.21 -26.71
N LEU A 54 9.55 -15.44 -27.41
CA LEU A 54 9.16 -16.77 -27.92
C LEU A 54 8.13 -16.58 -29.04
N ALA A 55 8.61 -16.52 -30.28
CA ALA A 55 7.82 -16.09 -31.43
C ALA A 55 6.60 -17.00 -31.70
N GLU A 56 6.71 -18.31 -31.48
CA GLU A 56 5.63 -19.26 -31.74
C GLU A 56 4.47 -19.15 -30.74
N ARG A 57 4.66 -18.49 -29.61
CA ARG A 57 3.59 -18.23 -28.62
C ARG A 57 3.10 -16.79 -28.63
N ALA A 58 3.78 -15.90 -29.35
CA ALA A 58 3.40 -14.50 -29.46
C ALA A 58 2.02 -14.37 -30.12
N GLY A 59 1.16 -13.51 -29.53
CA GLY A 59 -0.23 -13.30 -29.97
C GLY A 59 -1.26 -14.27 -29.38
N SER A 60 -0.83 -15.33 -28.71
CA SER A 60 -1.74 -16.31 -28.09
C SER A 60 -1.77 -16.25 -26.55
N CYS A 61 -0.98 -15.35 -25.94
CA CYS A 61 -0.95 -15.20 -24.50
C CYS A 61 -2.05 -14.23 -24.01
N SER A 62 -2.42 -14.41 -22.73
CA SER A 62 -3.28 -13.46 -22.03
C SER A 62 -2.82 -13.27 -20.58
N CYS A 63 -2.97 -12.07 -20.08
CA CYS A 63 -2.82 -11.78 -18.65
C CYS A 63 -3.83 -10.72 -18.20
N THR A 64 -4.10 -10.65 -16.90
CA THR A 64 -4.96 -9.64 -16.28
C THR A 64 -4.13 -8.80 -15.32
N LEU A 65 -4.19 -7.50 -15.47
CA LEU A 65 -3.61 -6.51 -14.59
C LEU A 65 -4.73 -5.90 -13.75
N ALA A 66 -4.63 -6.02 -12.44
CA ALA A 66 -5.58 -5.40 -11.52
C ALA A 66 -5.28 -3.91 -11.38
N VAL A 67 -6.31 -3.07 -11.46
CA VAL A 67 -6.21 -1.61 -11.35
C VAL A 67 -7.20 -1.08 -10.31
N SER A 68 -6.86 0.04 -9.68
CA SER A 68 -7.70 0.69 -8.68
C SER A 68 -8.84 1.51 -9.30
N SER A 69 -8.68 2.01 -10.53
CA SER A 69 -9.71 2.74 -11.26
C SER A 69 -9.63 2.40 -12.75
N ILE A 70 -10.65 1.72 -13.24
CA ILE A 70 -10.73 1.31 -14.65
C ILE A 70 -10.87 2.53 -15.58
N ASP A 71 -11.66 3.52 -15.16
CA ASP A 71 -11.93 4.72 -15.96
C ASP A 71 -10.67 5.60 -16.08
N ALA A 72 -9.93 5.78 -14.97
CA ALA A 72 -8.68 6.53 -14.98
C ALA A 72 -7.61 5.84 -15.82
N GLU A 73 -7.54 4.51 -15.76
CA GLU A 73 -6.58 3.74 -16.53
C GLU A 73 -6.89 3.73 -18.02
N ALA A 74 -8.16 3.58 -18.41
CA ALA A 74 -8.59 3.70 -19.80
C ALA A 74 -8.22 5.07 -20.38
N ALA A 75 -8.55 6.16 -19.67
CA ALA A 75 -8.22 7.52 -20.10
C ALA A 75 -6.69 7.75 -20.21
N ARG A 76 -5.90 7.13 -19.33
CA ARG A 76 -4.44 7.21 -19.37
C ARG A 76 -3.88 6.49 -20.61
N LEU A 77 -4.36 5.28 -20.89
CA LEU A 77 -3.92 4.49 -22.03
C LEU A 77 -4.30 5.13 -23.37
N GLU A 78 -5.51 5.69 -23.47
CA GLU A 78 -5.96 6.42 -24.66
C GLU A 78 -5.07 7.65 -24.93
N LYS A 79 -4.67 8.42 -23.92
CA LYS A 79 -3.72 9.52 -24.08
C LYS A 79 -2.35 9.04 -24.57
N LEU A 80 -1.99 7.81 -24.31
CA LEU A 80 -0.77 7.18 -24.82
C LEU A 80 -0.95 6.58 -26.21
N GLY A 81 -2.15 6.69 -26.82
CA GLY A 81 -2.47 6.11 -28.13
C GLY A 81 -2.60 4.58 -28.09
N VAL A 82 -2.94 4.01 -26.93
CA VAL A 82 -3.28 2.59 -26.80
C VAL A 82 -4.81 2.49 -26.84
N SER A 83 -5.34 1.82 -27.88
CA SER A 83 -6.79 1.63 -28.03
C SER A 83 -7.30 0.69 -26.93
N THR A 84 -8.25 1.14 -26.15
CA THR A 84 -8.97 0.33 -25.18
C THR A 84 -10.24 -0.22 -25.81
N GLY A 85 -10.55 -1.48 -25.51
CA GLY A 85 -11.84 -2.05 -25.90
C GLY A 85 -12.97 -1.53 -25.00
N ASP A 86 -14.20 -1.92 -25.33
CA ASP A 86 -15.37 -1.58 -24.52
C ASP A 86 -15.22 -2.10 -23.10
N GLN A 87 -15.70 -1.32 -22.13
CA GLN A 87 -15.76 -1.77 -20.76
C GLN A 87 -16.89 -2.78 -20.58
N MET A 88 -16.59 -3.89 -19.92
CA MET A 88 -17.53 -5.01 -19.68
C MET A 88 -17.60 -5.33 -18.18
N GLY A 89 -18.71 -5.96 -17.79
CA GLY A 89 -18.92 -6.51 -16.45
C GLY A 89 -19.61 -5.55 -15.48
N ALA A 90 -20.54 -6.10 -14.69
CA ALA A 90 -21.31 -5.35 -13.71
C ALA A 90 -20.64 -5.31 -12.32
N GLN A 91 -20.03 -6.43 -11.92
CA GLN A 91 -19.36 -6.55 -10.61
C GLN A 91 -17.85 -6.33 -10.71
N VAL A 92 -17.21 -6.85 -11.76
CA VAL A 92 -15.80 -6.59 -12.08
C VAL A 92 -15.80 -5.86 -13.40
N LYS A 93 -15.40 -4.59 -13.38
CA LYS A 93 -15.22 -3.80 -14.61
C LYS A 93 -13.92 -4.21 -15.28
N VAL A 94 -13.98 -4.51 -16.56
CA VAL A 94 -12.84 -4.98 -17.36
C VAL A 94 -12.83 -4.28 -18.73
N PHE A 95 -11.67 -3.88 -19.21
CA PHE A 95 -11.44 -3.65 -20.63
C PHE A 95 -10.18 -4.39 -21.09
N MET A 96 -10.02 -4.57 -22.39
CA MET A 96 -8.90 -5.30 -22.98
C MET A 96 -8.13 -4.44 -23.97
N VAL A 97 -6.82 -4.62 -23.98
CA VAL A 97 -5.94 -4.07 -25.02
C VAL A 97 -5.17 -5.21 -25.69
N LYS A 98 -4.69 -4.96 -26.89
CA LYS A 98 -3.77 -5.85 -27.59
C LYS A 98 -2.37 -5.26 -27.53
N ASP A 99 -1.39 -6.11 -27.21
CA ASP A 99 0.00 -5.75 -27.36
C ASP A 99 0.42 -5.79 -28.87
N PRO A 100 1.62 -5.36 -29.22
CA PRO A 100 2.06 -5.35 -30.62
C PRO A 100 2.03 -6.71 -31.35
N ASP A 101 2.12 -7.79 -30.60
CA ASP A 101 2.07 -9.15 -31.16
C ASP A 101 0.66 -9.75 -31.18
N GLY A 102 -0.34 -9.07 -30.58
CA GLY A 102 -1.74 -9.48 -30.53
C GLY A 102 -2.14 -10.22 -29.25
N ASN A 103 -1.27 -10.32 -28.25
CA ASN A 103 -1.62 -10.88 -26.94
C ASN A 103 -2.73 -10.05 -26.28
N SER A 104 -3.56 -10.70 -25.48
CA SER A 104 -4.69 -10.08 -24.78
C SER A 104 -4.29 -9.65 -23.37
N ILE A 105 -4.26 -8.34 -23.12
CA ILE A 105 -3.98 -7.78 -21.81
C ILE A 105 -5.28 -7.18 -21.27
N ALA A 106 -5.86 -7.84 -20.28
CA ALA A 106 -7.05 -7.34 -19.58
C ALA A 106 -6.64 -6.39 -18.45
N PHE A 107 -7.35 -5.28 -18.31
CA PHE A 107 -7.31 -4.43 -17.13
C PHE A 107 -8.61 -4.66 -16.38
N ALA A 108 -8.52 -4.99 -15.09
CA ALA A 108 -9.67 -5.34 -14.28
C ALA A 108 -9.70 -4.53 -12.97
N GLN A 109 -10.85 -3.95 -12.68
CA GLN A 109 -11.14 -3.35 -11.39
C GLN A 109 -12.10 -4.26 -10.62
N SER A 110 -11.59 -4.90 -9.56
CA SER A 110 -12.43 -5.65 -8.62
C SER A 110 -13.17 -4.69 -7.69
N PRO A 111 -14.40 -5.02 -7.21
CA PRO A 111 -15.05 -4.28 -6.14
C PRO A 111 -14.18 -4.12 -4.90
N ASP A 112 -13.38 -5.13 -4.58
CA ASP A 112 -12.44 -5.10 -3.45
C ASP A 112 -11.19 -4.23 -3.72
N HIS A 113 -10.99 -3.82 -4.98
CA HIS A 113 -9.95 -2.89 -5.41
C HIS A 113 -10.53 -1.50 -5.76
N THR A 114 -11.81 -1.25 -5.49
CA THR A 114 -12.38 0.10 -5.57
C THR A 114 -11.71 0.97 -4.54
N ALA A 115 -10.91 1.90 -5.02
CA ALA A 115 -10.12 2.82 -4.22
C ALA A 115 -9.30 2.07 -3.14
N THR A 116 -8.15 1.51 -3.49
CA THR A 116 -7.08 1.50 -2.53
C THR A 116 -6.79 2.97 -2.24
N HIS A 117 -7.63 3.60 -1.39
CA HIS A 117 -7.12 4.71 -0.62
C HIS A 117 -5.79 4.22 -0.08
N ASP A 118 -4.73 4.94 -0.40
CA ASP A 118 -3.41 4.58 0.08
C ASP A 118 -3.48 4.56 1.61
N SER A 119 -3.72 3.37 2.18
CA SER A 119 -3.88 3.21 3.63
C SER A 119 -2.64 3.72 4.37
N ILE A 120 -1.48 3.69 3.71
CA ILE A 120 -0.25 4.31 4.21
C ILE A 120 -0.40 5.82 4.24
N ALA A 121 -0.93 6.45 3.18
CA ALA A 121 -1.16 7.89 3.15
C ALA A 121 -2.20 8.31 4.19
N ILE A 122 -3.28 7.54 4.39
CA ILE A 122 -4.28 7.79 5.43
C ILE A 122 -3.66 7.68 6.83
N ALA A 123 -2.87 6.63 7.09
CA ALA A 123 -2.15 6.49 8.35
C ALA A 123 -1.22 7.70 8.57
N ARG A 124 -0.39 8.08 7.59
CA ARG A 124 0.49 9.26 7.69
C ARG A 124 -0.29 10.54 7.99
N ALA A 125 -1.40 10.78 7.28
CA ALA A 125 -2.23 11.96 7.49
C ALA A 125 -2.77 12.05 8.93
N ALA A 126 -3.06 10.91 9.59
CA ALA A 126 -3.45 10.90 10.98
C ALA A 126 -2.31 11.35 11.93
N TYR A 127 -1.08 10.92 11.69
CA TYR A 127 0.08 11.40 12.45
C TYR A 127 0.38 12.87 12.18
N ASP A 128 0.24 13.33 10.93
CA ASP A 128 0.42 14.73 10.55
C ASP A 128 -0.64 15.62 11.24
N ALA A 129 -1.91 15.19 11.27
CA ALA A 129 -2.98 15.87 11.99
C ALA A 129 -2.70 15.93 13.50
N TYR A 130 -2.11 14.86 14.06
CA TYR A 130 -1.72 14.79 15.47
C TYR A 130 -0.62 15.81 15.80
N VAL A 131 0.40 15.91 14.96
CA VAL A 131 1.51 16.87 15.11
C VAL A 131 1.04 18.31 14.88
N SER A 132 0.23 18.55 13.86
CA SER A 132 -0.33 19.87 13.56
C SER A 132 -1.45 20.31 14.52
N LYS A 133 -1.93 19.44 15.41
CA LYS A 133 -3.06 19.65 16.32
C LYS A 133 -4.38 19.87 15.56
N ASP A 134 -4.46 19.37 14.34
CA ASP A 134 -5.66 19.54 13.50
C ASP A 134 -6.73 18.50 13.88
N ARG A 135 -7.60 18.93 14.81
CA ARG A 135 -8.71 18.11 15.29
C ARG A 135 -9.71 17.77 14.18
N ALA A 136 -9.98 18.70 13.28
CA ALA A 136 -10.95 18.47 12.21
C ALA A 136 -10.41 17.44 11.20
N ALA A 137 -9.11 17.51 10.86
CA ALA A 137 -8.48 16.56 9.97
C ALA A 137 -8.52 15.15 10.54
N ILE A 138 -8.14 14.93 11.81
CA ILE A 138 -8.14 13.58 12.41
C ILE A 138 -9.58 13.05 12.56
N GLU A 139 -10.56 13.88 12.86
CA GLU A 139 -11.96 13.46 12.91
C GLU A 139 -12.51 13.02 11.55
N ALA A 140 -12.12 13.69 10.48
CA ALA A 140 -12.49 13.30 9.12
C ALA A 140 -11.88 11.96 8.68
N LEU A 141 -10.67 11.66 9.16
CA LEU A 141 -9.97 10.39 8.90
C LEU A 141 -10.50 9.23 9.75
N THR A 142 -11.21 9.49 10.84
CA THR A 142 -11.64 8.47 11.82
C THR A 142 -13.12 8.13 11.62
N ALA A 143 -13.42 6.85 11.41
CA ALA A 143 -14.79 6.37 11.20
C ALA A 143 -15.66 6.50 12.47
N ASP A 144 -16.99 6.58 12.28
CA ASP A 144 -17.93 6.65 13.42
C ASP A 144 -17.87 5.40 14.31
N ASN A 145 -17.62 4.23 13.72
CA ASN A 145 -17.47 2.95 14.43
C ASN A 145 -16.03 2.64 14.85
N PHE A 146 -15.19 3.66 14.97
CA PHE A 146 -13.79 3.54 15.36
C PHE A 146 -13.61 2.93 16.76
N HIS A 147 -12.55 2.14 16.92
CA HIS A 147 -12.09 1.60 18.19
C HIS A 147 -10.59 1.84 18.38
N PHE A 148 -10.20 2.06 19.60
CA PHE A 148 -8.81 2.23 20.00
C PHE A 148 -8.46 1.28 21.14
N SER A 149 -7.30 0.63 21.03
CA SER A 149 -6.75 -0.24 22.07
C SER A 149 -5.29 0.11 22.35
N SER A 150 -4.91 0.02 23.60
CA SER A 150 -3.54 0.15 24.08
C SER A 150 -3.34 -0.71 25.33
N PRO A 151 -2.14 -0.86 25.87
CA PRO A 151 -1.96 -1.48 27.20
C PRO A 151 -2.77 -0.84 28.33
N LEU A 152 -3.28 0.38 28.13
CA LEU A 152 -4.08 1.12 29.09
C LEU A 152 -5.56 1.25 28.72
N ASP A 153 -5.92 0.92 27.47
CA ASP A 153 -7.25 1.14 26.92
C ASP A 153 -7.74 -0.10 26.17
N ASN A 154 -8.95 -0.56 26.45
CA ASN A 154 -9.52 -1.75 25.84
C ASN A 154 -10.72 -1.40 24.94
N ARG A 155 -10.50 -1.35 23.62
CA ARG A 155 -11.52 -1.09 22.60
C ARG A 155 -12.41 0.12 22.92
N ILE A 156 -11.83 1.22 23.37
CA ILE A 156 -12.57 2.46 23.61
C ILE A 156 -13.10 3.00 22.28
N ASN A 157 -14.29 3.58 22.30
CA ASN A 157 -14.94 4.13 21.12
C ASN A 157 -14.37 5.50 20.72
N ARG A 158 -14.81 5.99 19.56
CA ARG A 158 -14.37 7.25 18.97
C ARG A 158 -14.47 8.45 19.92
N THR A 159 -15.60 8.61 20.62
CA THR A 159 -15.80 9.72 21.55
C THR A 159 -14.79 9.64 22.69
N THR A 160 -14.69 8.50 23.35
CA THR A 160 -13.74 8.28 24.46
C THR A 160 -12.29 8.46 24.03
N TYR A 161 -11.92 8.01 22.82
CA TYR A 161 -10.58 8.24 22.28
C TYR A 161 -10.27 9.73 22.14
N PHE A 162 -11.19 10.49 21.60
CA PHE A 162 -10.98 11.92 21.41
C PHE A 162 -10.98 12.72 22.72
N ASP A 163 -11.68 12.24 23.75
CA ASP A 163 -11.67 12.87 25.06
C ASP A 163 -10.41 12.53 25.86
N ARG A 164 -9.92 11.26 25.74
CA ARG A 164 -8.84 10.72 26.57
C ARG A 164 -7.46 10.76 25.91
N CYS A 165 -7.38 10.39 24.63
CA CYS A 165 -6.10 10.18 23.94
C CYS A 165 -5.67 11.39 23.10
N TRP A 166 -6.62 12.05 22.43
CA TRP A 166 -6.33 13.22 21.61
C TRP A 166 -5.61 14.36 22.37
N PRO A 167 -5.88 14.63 23.66
CA PRO A 167 -5.15 15.67 24.40
C PRO A 167 -3.63 15.49 24.42
N ASN A 168 -3.12 14.27 24.24
CA ASN A 168 -1.69 13.99 24.15
C ASN A 168 -1.05 14.67 22.91
N SER A 169 -1.83 14.99 21.89
CA SER A 169 -1.37 15.75 20.73
C SER A 169 -0.73 17.06 21.15
N LYS A 170 -1.20 17.72 22.21
CA LYS A 170 -0.70 19.02 22.70
C LYS A 170 0.79 18.99 23.02
N THR A 171 1.29 17.84 23.50
CA THR A 171 2.69 17.66 23.91
C THR A 171 3.52 16.90 22.88
N THR A 172 2.90 16.36 21.81
CA THR A 172 3.61 15.66 20.74
C THR A 172 4.16 16.67 19.73
N GLU A 173 5.47 16.61 19.48
CA GLU A 173 6.19 17.52 18.56
C GLU A 173 6.49 16.89 17.21
N GLY A 174 6.53 15.56 17.12
CA GLY A 174 6.80 14.88 15.85
C GLY A 174 6.95 13.37 15.97
N PHE A 175 6.88 12.73 14.81
CA PHE A 175 7.10 11.30 14.62
C PHE A 175 8.16 11.06 13.55
N GLU A 176 9.09 10.16 13.84
CA GLU A 176 10.04 9.62 12.88
C GLU A 176 9.65 8.17 12.59
N PHE A 177 9.20 7.88 11.37
CA PHE A 177 8.75 6.53 11.01
C PHE A 177 9.96 5.63 10.74
N ILE A 178 10.08 4.55 11.52
CA ILE A 178 11.10 3.52 11.35
C ILE A 178 10.61 2.45 10.37
N TYR A 179 9.36 1.99 10.56
CA TYR A 179 8.69 1.06 9.66
C TYR A 179 7.27 1.52 9.38
N LEU A 180 6.88 1.42 8.13
CA LEU A 180 5.54 1.73 7.66
C LEU A 180 5.18 0.70 6.58
N VAL A 181 4.56 -0.38 7.00
CA VAL A 181 4.32 -1.56 6.17
C VAL A 181 2.83 -1.85 6.10
N ARG A 182 2.31 -2.03 4.89
CA ARG A 182 0.92 -2.41 4.67
C ARG A 182 0.79 -3.92 4.53
N ASP A 183 -0.24 -4.48 5.18
CA ASP A 183 -0.75 -5.82 4.96
C ASP A 183 -2.29 -5.78 4.90
N GLY A 184 -2.84 -5.92 3.70
CA GLY A 184 -4.28 -5.78 3.46
C GLY A 184 -4.83 -4.41 3.89
N GLU A 185 -5.80 -4.40 4.80
CA GLU A 185 -6.41 -3.21 5.40
C GLU A 185 -5.55 -2.60 6.53
N ARG A 186 -4.51 -3.30 7.00
CA ARG A 186 -3.68 -2.91 8.13
C ARG A 186 -2.40 -2.22 7.70
N VAL A 187 -2.04 -1.18 8.43
CA VAL A 187 -0.74 -0.51 8.32
C VAL A 187 -0.01 -0.66 9.64
N PHE A 188 1.12 -1.35 9.61
CA PHE A 188 2.02 -1.50 10.75
C PHE A 188 2.97 -0.31 10.76
N VAL A 189 2.91 0.47 11.82
CA VAL A 189 3.66 1.72 11.95
C VAL A 189 4.55 1.62 13.18
N THR A 190 5.85 1.50 12.98
CA THR A 190 6.82 1.66 14.07
C THR A 190 7.45 3.04 13.96
N TYR A 191 7.44 3.80 15.03
CA TYR A 191 7.91 5.16 15.05
C TYR A 191 8.69 5.51 16.34
N GLU A 192 9.49 6.55 16.25
CA GLU A 192 10.02 7.29 17.38
C GLU A 192 9.26 8.61 17.50
N ALA A 193 8.61 8.83 18.64
CA ALA A 193 7.94 10.07 18.93
C ALA A 193 8.84 11.01 19.70
N ARG A 194 8.67 12.31 19.47
CA ARG A 194 9.24 13.39 20.27
C ARG A 194 8.12 14.15 20.96
N GLY A 195 8.24 14.31 22.25
CA GLY A 195 7.34 15.08 23.07
C GLY A 195 7.98 16.33 23.65
N ALA A 196 7.16 17.23 24.17
CA ALA A 196 7.61 18.43 24.86
C ALA A 196 8.56 18.08 26.00
N GLY A 197 9.57 18.93 26.19
CA GLY A 197 10.61 18.70 27.21
C GLY A 197 11.67 17.67 26.83
N GLY A 198 11.70 17.24 25.55
CA GLY A 198 12.74 16.35 25.02
C GLY A 198 12.47 14.86 25.29
N HIS A 199 11.31 14.50 25.85
CA HIS A 199 10.93 13.09 26.02
C HIS A 199 10.81 12.41 24.64
N ARG A 200 11.43 11.24 24.50
CA ARG A 200 11.37 10.40 23.28
C ARG A 200 11.04 8.97 23.64
N PHE A 201 10.27 8.33 22.78
CA PHE A 201 9.91 6.92 22.95
C PHE A 201 9.66 6.27 21.60
N ARG A 202 9.77 4.93 21.56
CA ARG A 202 9.44 4.12 20.39
C ARG A 202 8.21 3.29 20.67
N ASN A 203 7.23 3.32 19.76
CA ASN A 203 6.04 2.46 19.80
C ASN A 203 5.83 1.80 18.44
N THR A 204 4.99 0.78 18.45
CA THR A 204 4.40 0.20 17.23
C THR A 204 2.90 0.31 17.32
N GLU A 205 2.26 0.71 16.22
CA GLU A 205 0.80 0.75 16.08
C GLU A 205 0.36 -0.05 14.87
N ILE A 206 -0.83 -0.65 14.96
CA ILE A 206 -1.52 -1.25 13.83
C ILE A 206 -2.73 -0.38 13.56
N VAL A 207 -2.72 0.28 12.39
CA VAL A 207 -3.81 1.15 11.93
C VAL A 207 -4.62 0.38 10.90
N THR A 208 -5.88 0.08 11.19
CA THR A 208 -6.79 -0.59 10.25
C THR A 208 -7.60 0.46 9.50
N VAL A 209 -7.50 0.45 8.17
CA VAL A 209 -8.16 1.39 7.26
C VAL A 209 -9.17 0.65 6.41
N ARG A 210 -10.42 1.13 6.38
CA ARG A 210 -11.47 0.65 5.47
C ARG A 210 -12.02 1.81 4.66
N GLY A 211 -12.02 1.66 3.35
CA GLY A 211 -12.30 2.77 2.46
C GLY A 211 -11.33 3.93 2.71
N SER A 212 -11.84 5.11 3.03
CA SER A 212 -11.05 6.32 3.30
C SER A 212 -10.86 6.63 4.78
N GLN A 213 -11.25 5.72 5.69
CA GLN A 213 -11.26 6.02 7.12
C GLN A 213 -10.56 4.95 7.96
N ILE A 214 -9.97 5.39 9.06
CA ILE A 214 -9.40 4.54 10.09
C ILE A 214 -10.54 4.02 10.95
N VAL A 215 -10.67 2.69 11.05
CA VAL A 215 -11.69 2.01 11.85
C VAL A 215 -11.15 1.45 13.15
N GLU A 216 -9.84 1.24 13.26
CA GLU A 216 -9.21 0.71 14.47
C GLU A 216 -7.74 1.13 14.56
N VAL A 217 -7.30 1.41 15.76
CA VAL A 217 -5.88 1.58 16.10
C VAL A 217 -5.57 0.74 17.33
N GLU A 218 -4.53 -0.08 17.22
CA GLU A 218 -3.96 -0.87 18.32
C GLU A 218 -2.53 -0.39 18.58
N VAL A 219 -2.25 0.04 19.81
CA VAL A 219 -0.94 0.56 20.20
C VAL A 219 -0.19 -0.46 21.05
N TYR A 220 1.04 -0.74 20.66
CA TYR A 220 1.98 -1.55 21.43
C TYR A 220 3.09 -0.65 21.95
N PHE A 221 3.14 -0.44 23.26
CA PHE A 221 4.16 0.39 23.88
C PHE A 221 5.53 -0.30 23.78
N GLY A 222 6.50 0.45 23.33
CA GLY A 222 7.88 0.04 23.30
C GLY A 222 8.66 0.57 24.51
N TRP A 223 9.65 1.42 24.28
CA TRP A 223 10.55 1.92 25.32
C TRP A 223 10.95 3.38 25.11
N ASP A 224 11.37 4.02 26.21
CA ASP A 224 11.91 5.37 26.17
C ASP A 224 13.27 5.42 25.47
N LEU A 225 13.60 6.56 24.90
CA LEU A 225 14.86 6.81 24.21
C LEU A 225 15.67 7.92 24.94
N PRO A 226 16.96 7.69 25.21
CA PRO A 226 17.71 6.45 24.95
C PRO A 226 17.19 5.28 25.78
N HIS A 227 17.44 4.04 25.32
CA HIS A 227 17.05 2.84 26.07
C HIS A 227 17.69 2.82 27.46
N LYS A 228 16.94 2.38 28.48
CA LYS A 228 17.40 2.38 29.89
C LYS A 228 18.58 1.44 30.14
N ALA A 229 18.65 0.31 29.43
CA ALA A 229 19.83 -0.56 29.46
C ALA A 229 20.92 -0.03 28.50
N ALA A 230 22.18 -0.20 28.88
CA ALA A 230 23.30 0.01 27.97
C ALA A 230 23.27 -0.98 26.80
N VAL A 231 24.03 -0.72 25.75
CA VAL A 231 24.25 -1.68 24.66
C VAL A 231 24.81 -2.97 25.28
N ASP A 232 24.34 -4.12 24.80
CA ASP A 232 24.65 -5.46 25.33
C ASP A 232 24.25 -5.73 26.80
N GLY A 233 23.44 -4.82 27.38
CA GLY A 233 22.91 -4.93 28.72
C GLY A 233 21.40 -5.21 28.78
N PHE A 234 20.87 -5.33 29.98
CA PHE A 234 19.43 -5.52 30.24
C PHE A 234 19.00 -4.73 31.48
N VAL A 235 17.70 -4.48 31.60
CA VAL A 235 17.07 -3.96 32.81
C VAL A 235 16.54 -5.17 33.59
N ALA A 236 16.97 -5.34 34.85
CA ALA A 236 16.44 -6.41 35.70
C ALA A 236 14.94 -6.21 35.94
N ASN A 237 14.15 -7.27 35.82
CA ASN A 237 12.76 -7.25 36.26
C ASN A 237 12.73 -7.17 37.76
N THR A 238 12.31 -6.05 38.30
CA THR A 238 11.90 -5.94 39.69
C THR A 238 10.46 -6.43 39.81
N ASN A 239 10.27 -7.69 40.20
CA ASN A 239 8.97 -8.21 40.59
C ASN A 239 8.52 -7.51 41.87
#